data_2e22ad51184d5b1f824abc963c1421ad
#
_entry.id   2e22ad51184d5b1f824abc963c1421ad
#
_cell.length_a   1.000
_cell.length_b   1.000
_cell.length_c   1.000
_cell.angle_alpha   90.00
_cell.angle_beta   90.00
_cell.angle_gamma   90.00
#
_symmetry.space_group_name_H-M   'P 1'
#
loop_
_entity.id
_entity.type
_entity.pdbx_description
1 polymer ?
#
loop_
_entity_poly.entity_id
_entity_poly.type
_entity_poly.pdbx_seq_one_letter_code
_entity_poly.pdbx_strand_id
1 'polypeptide(L)'
;IDAVSAVDIDDVLPLNTADSTLAAIDKICVNTLKECEQDVFEDGPKRDRRLWIGDLRLQALVDYVTFRNTDLIKRCIYLFAEHLNEKGLVPPCVFPDTPPYADQWFYLDYSLCFVLCLADYLENTGDKTLPEELYGIALHQIEYTDSVFDRTAGIINEGFFIDHGNYDRGTAALGYFAYVLRSMIGLSEKLGKPADKFKAILNDVNAALLSKRDGKTGLFTAKNGEISWQSQVWAALSGALNCEETRVLLEKTAEYNPEIHMSSPFMTHYYLEALYSCGMAETANEYIKSYWGAIINAGFDCCPECFDITNDRVTPYSNPVLNSACHAWSCTPSYLIRKGKS
;
A
#
# COMPACT_ATOMS: atom_id res chain seq x y z
N ILE A 1 -27.91 -7.92 16.50
CA ILE A 1 -26.87 -8.67 15.75
C ILE A 1 -25.56 -8.17 16.31
N ASP A 2 -24.81 -9.04 16.95
CA ASP A 2 -23.48 -8.71 17.47
C ASP A 2 -22.45 -9.01 16.38
N ALA A 3 -21.52 -8.09 16.11
CA ALA A 3 -20.36 -8.34 15.30
C ALA A 3 -19.33 -9.12 16.13
N VAL A 4 -18.75 -10.17 15.57
CA VAL A 4 -17.68 -10.95 16.18
C VAL A 4 -16.40 -10.66 15.43
N SER A 5 -15.32 -10.39 16.17
CA SER A 5 -13.99 -10.14 15.62
C SER A 5 -12.98 -11.09 16.27
N ALA A 6 -11.84 -11.29 15.62
CA ALA A 6 -10.73 -12.08 16.18
C ALA A 6 -9.99 -11.35 17.33
N VAL A 7 -10.24 -10.04 17.49
CA VAL A 7 -9.58 -9.19 18.50
C VAL A 7 -10.57 -8.37 19.29
N ASP A 8 -10.18 -7.95 20.50
CA ASP A 8 -10.97 -7.05 21.34
C ASP A 8 -10.36 -5.64 21.32
N ILE A 9 -11.21 -4.62 21.38
CA ILE A 9 -10.79 -3.23 21.44
C ILE A 9 -9.96 -2.91 22.70
N ASP A 10 -10.16 -3.66 23.77
CA ASP A 10 -9.41 -3.51 25.02
C ASP A 10 -7.95 -4.00 24.91
N ASP A 11 -7.62 -4.78 23.89
CA ASP A 11 -6.26 -5.28 23.62
C ASP A 11 -5.37 -4.26 22.87
N VAL A 12 -5.94 -3.14 22.46
CA VAL A 12 -5.23 -2.13 21.66
C VAL A 12 -4.18 -1.39 22.46
N LEU A 13 -2.97 -1.28 21.93
CA LEU A 13 -1.95 -0.42 22.50
C LEU A 13 -2.44 1.04 22.55
N PRO A 14 -2.28 1.73 23.69
CA PRO A 14 -2.76 3.10 23.83
C PRO A 14 -2.04 4.07 22.87
N LEU A 15 -2.79 4.97 22.24
CA LEU A 15 -2.21 6.10 21.53
C LEU A 15 -1.89 7.23 22.53
N ASN A 16 -0.63 7.64 22.60
CA ASN A 16 -0.23 8.79 23.40
C ASN A 16 -0.19 10.05 22.53
N THR A 17 -1.31 10.80 22.46
CA THR A 17 -1.41 12.08 21.76
C THR A 17 -2.26 13.07 22.55
N ALA A 18 -1.87 14.34 22.54
CA ALA A 18 -2.67 15.45 23.08
C ALA A 18 -3.64 16.03 22.04
N ASP A 19 -3.52 15.64 20.78
CA ASP A 19 -4.37 16.12 19.68
C ASP A 19 -5.64 15.28 19.61
N SER A 20 -6.77 15.90 19.98
CA SER A 20 -8.08 15.24 20.02
C SER A 20 -8.57 14.80 18.64
N THR A 21 -8.19 15.52 17.58
CA THR A 21 -8.54 15.16 16.20
C THR A 21 -7.80 13.89 15.76
N LEU A 22 -6.50 13.84 16.02
CA LEU A 22 -5.72 12.63 15.74
C LEU A 22 -6.18 11.44 16.58
N ALA A 23 -6.59 11.67 17.83
CA ALA A 23 -7.14 10.61 18.68
C ALA A 23 -8.47 10.07 18.13
N ALA A 24 -9.35 10.95 17.62
CA ALA A 24 -10.61 10.54 16.99
C ALA A 24 -10.37 9.76 15.67
N ILE A 25 -9.42 10.20 14.86
CA ILE A 25 -9.02 9.49 13.64
C ILE A 25 -8.44 8.11 13.96
N ASP A 26 -7.52 8.03 14.93
CA ASP A 26 -6.97 6.75 15.36
C ASP A 26 -8.07 5.79 15.80
N LYS A 27 -9.06 6.28 16.54
CA LYS A 27 -10.20 5.47 17.01
C LYS A 27 -10.99 4.85 15.86
N ILE A 28 -11.37 5.62 14.83
CA ILE A 28 -12.12 5.05 13.69
C ILE A 28 -11.25 4.08 12.87
N CYS A 29 -9.95 4.34 12.77
CA CYS A 29 -9.02 3.44 12.09
C CYS A 29 -8.89 2.10 12.81
N VAL A 30 -8.74 2.13 14.14
CA VAL A 30 -8.70 0.93 14.98
C VAL A 30 -10.02 0.15 14.91
N ASN A 31 -11.16 0.84 14.97
CA ASN A 31 -12.47 0.20 14.79
C ASN A 31 -12.58 -0.47 13.43
N THR A 32 -12.12 0.20 12.36
CA THR A 32 -12.14 -0.35 11.01
C THR A 32 -11.33 -1.64 10.92
N LEU A 33 -10.11 -1.63 11.47
CA LEU A 33 -9.26 -2.82 11.48
C LEU A 33 -9.92 -3.96 12.27
N LYS A 34 -10.42 -3.67 13.48
CA LYS A 34 -11.11 -4.64 14.31
C LYS A 34 -12.25 -5.37 13.58
N GLU A 35 -13.10 -4.62 12.86
CA GLU A 35 -14.23 -5.22 12.13
C GLU A 35 -13.78 -6.08 10.94
N CYS A 36 -12.55 -5.89 10.45
CA CYS A 36 -11.96 -6.64 9.34
C CYS A 36 -11.02 -7.76 9.79
N GLU A 37 -10.66 -7.83 11.08
CA GLU A 37 -9.88 -8.93 11.67
C GLU A 37 -10.79 -10.09 12.03
N GLN A 38 -10.88 -11.06 11.12
CA GLN A 38 -11.71 -12.25 11.22
C GLN A 38 -10.83 -13.52 11.16
N ASP A 39 -11.26 -14.58 10.49
CA ASP A 39 -10.40 -15.75 10.22
C ASP A 39 -9.19 -15.40 9.34
N VAL A 40 -9.29 -14.32 8.59
CA VAL A 40 -8.24 -13.63 7.83
C VAL A 40 -8.43 -12.13 8.01
N PHE A 41 -7.50 -11.33 7.52
CA PHE A 41 -7.75 -9.91 7.33
C PHE A 41 -8.67 -9.73 6.11
N GLU A 42 -9.96 -9.52 6.37
CA GLU A 42 -10.93 -9.19 5.31
C GLU A 42 -10.72 -7.75 4.85
N ASP A 43 -10.91 -7.46 3.57
CA ASP A 43 -10.90 -6.08 3.03
C ASP A 43 -12.02 -5.23 3.63
N GLY A 44 -13.21 -5.82 3.78
CA GLY A 44 -14.37 -5.19 4.42
C GLY A 44 -15.46 -6.19 4.79
N PRO A 45 -16.15 -5.99 5.95
CA PRO A 45 -17.15 -6.94 6.46
C PRO A 45 -18.44 -6.98 5.62
N LYS A 46 -18.71 -5.94 4.83
CA LYS A 46 -19.83 -5.91 3.89
C LYS A 46 -19.48 -6.64 2.59
N ARG A 47 -18.33 -6.29 2.02
CA ARG A 47 -17.76 -6.86 0.80
C ARG A 47 -16.30 -6.40 0.65
N ASP A 48 -15.43 -7.19 -0.06
CA ASP A 48 -15.82 -8.50 -0.64
C ASP A 48 -15.79 -9.63 0.38
N ARG A 49 -15.30 -9.37 1.60
CA ARG A 49 -15.01 -10.35 2.66
C ARG A 49 -13.93 -11.34 2.24
N ARG A 50 -12.90 -10.84 1.59
CA ARG A 50 -11.79 -11.60 1.03
C ARG A 50 -10.47 -11.11 1.58
N LEU A 51 -9.49 -11.99 1.53
CA LEU A 51 -8.11 -11.65 1.85
C LEU A 51 -7.43 -11.09 0.58
N TRP A 52 -7.33 -9.76 0.47
CA TRP A 52 -6.58 -9.07 -0.59
C TRP A 52 -5.17 -8.74 -0.09
N ILE A 53 -4.13 -8.98 -0.92
CA ILE A 53 -2.75 -8.80 -0.43
C ILE A 53 -2.36 -7.32 -0.28
N GLY A 54 -2.89 -6.43 -1.12
CA GLY A 54 -2.68 -4.99 -0.96
C GLY A 54 -3.28 -4.47 0.34
N ASP A 55 -4.47 -4.96 0.69
CA ASP A 55 -5.15 -4.67 1.95
C ASP A 55 -4.40 -5.27 3.13
N LEU A 56 -4.04 -6.55 3.06
CA LEU A 56 -3.27 -7.23 4.09
C LEU A 56 -2.04 -6.43 4.52
N ARG A 57 -1.26 -5.92 3.55
CA ARG A 57 -0.08 -5.12 3.88
C ARG A 57 -0.43 -3.94 4.77
N LEU A 58 -1.43 -3.16 4.36
CA LEU A 58 -1.81 -1.95 5.09
C LEU A 58 -2.46 -2.26 6.44
N GLN A 59 -3.28 -3.30 6.50
CA GLN A 59 -3.87 -3.80 7.74
C GLN A 59 -2.78 -4.28 8.72
N ALA A 60 -1.82 -5.06 8.24
CA ALA A 60 -0.72 -5.55 9.05
C ALA A 60 0.14 -4.41 9.62
N LEU A 61 0.40 -3.34 8.84
CA LEU A 61 1.11 -2.16 9.35
C LEU A 61 0.38 -1.55 10.56
N VAL A 62 -0.95 -1.45 10.51
CA VAL A 62 -1.75 -0.95 11.64
C VAL A 62 -1.77 -1.96 12.78
N ASP A 63 -1.93 -3.25 12.48
CA ASP A 63 -1.96 -4.31 13.49
C ASP A 63 -0.67 -4.37 14.31
N TYR A 64 0.50 -4.26 13.70
CA TYR A 64 1.79 -4.24 14.42
C TYR A 64 1.89 -3.17 15.51
N VAL A 65 1.15 -2.08 15.38
CA VAL A 65 1.16 -0.95 16.34
C VAL A 65 -0.11 -0.86 17.18
N THR A 66 -1.09 -1.75 16.99
CA THR A 66 -2.37 -1.79 17.70
C THR A 66 -2.60 -3.14 18.38
N PHE A 67 -3.22 -4.11 17.74
CA PHE A 67 -3.58 -5.42 18.32
C PHE A 67 -2.39 -6.38 18.40
N ARG A 68 -1.47 -6.33 17.46
CA ARG A 68 -0.28 -7.20 17.36
C ARG A 68 -0.62 -8.68 17.18
N ASN A 69 -1.66 -8.96 16.40
CA ASN A 69 -2.08 -10.31 16.07
C ASN A 69 -1.19 -10.91 14.98
N THR A 70 0.10 -11.08 15.30
CA THR A 70 1.13 -11.55 14.37
C THR A 70 0.87 -12.95 13.84
N ASP A 71 0.14 -13.79 14.58
CA ASP A 71 -0.24 -15.14 14.13
C ASP A 71 -1.25 -15.08 12.98
N LEU A 72 -2.20 -14.14 13.03
CA LEU A 72 -3.15 -13.92 11.93
C LEU A 72 -2.42 -13.38 10.67
N ILE A 73 -1.49 -12.43 10.85
CA ILE A 73 -0.66 -11.93 9.74
C ILE A 73 0.11 -13.10 9.09
N LYS A 74 0.77 -13.91 9.90
CA LYS A 74 1.52 -15.08 9.46
C LYS A 74 0.63 -16.06 8.69
N ARG A 75 -0.55 -16.37 9.21
CA ARG A 75 -1.55 -17.22 8.54
C ARG A 75 -1.93 -16.66 7.16
N CYS A 76 -2.22 -15.37 7.08
CA CYS A 76 -2.58 -14.72 5.81
C CYS A 76 -1.45 -14.78 4.78
N ILE A 77 -0.20 -14.56 5.20
CA ILE A 77 0.97 -14.67 4.31
C ILE A 77 1.11 -16.11 3.78
N TYR A 78 0.95 -17.14 4.62
CA TYR A 78 0.98 -18.53 4.18
C TYR A 78 -0.14 -18.87 3.21
N LEU A 79 -1.36 -18.34 3.41
CA LEU A 79 -2.47 -18.54 2.48
C LEU A 79 -2.13 -18.04 1.07
N PHE A 80 -1.48 -16.90 0.95
CA PHE A 80 -0.98 -16.43 -0.35
C PHE A 80 0.12 -17.32 -0.91
N ALA A 81 1.05 -17.78 -0.08
CA ALA A 81 2.16 -18.64 -0.49
C ALA A 81 1.70 -20.01 -1.01
N GLU A 82 0.58 -20.53 -0.50
CA GLU A 82 -0.01 -21.81 -0.92
C GLU A 82 -0.83 -21.74 -2.22
N HIS A 83 -1.27 -20.54 -2.62
CA HIS A 83 -2.21 -20.35 -3.74
C HIS A 83 -1.58 -19.67 -4.95
N LEU A 84 -0.30 -19.92 -5.22
CA LEU A 84 0.36 -19.35 -6.41
C LEU A 84 -0.37 -19.78 -7.69
N ASN A 85 -0.46 -18.88 -8.66
CA ASN A 85 -1.03 -19.19 -9.96
C ASN A 85 -0.08 -20.05 -10.82
N GLU A 86 -0.50 -20.45 -12.03
CA GLU A 86 0.30 -21.29 -12.94
C GLU A 86 1.64 -20.68 -13.34
N LYS A 87 1.81 -19.36 -13.23
CA LYS A 87 3.08 -18.66 -13.46
C LYS A 87 3.96 -18.59 -12.20
N GLY A 88 3.51 -19.13 -11.07
CA GLY A 88 4.19 -18.98 -9.76
C GLY A 88 4.02 -17.60 -9.15
N LEU A 89 3.07 -16.81 -9.62
CA LEU A 89 2.78 -15.48 -9.08
C LEU A 89 1.79 -15.55 -7.94
N VAL A 90 1.99 -14.72 -6.95
CA VAL A 90 1.08 -14.53 -5.84
C VAL A 90 -0.23 -13.91 -6.35
N PRO A 91 -1.40 -14.53 -6.06
CA PRO A 91 -2.69 -13.99 -6.50
C PRO A 91 -3.02 -12.69 -5.79
N PRO A 92 -3.88 -11.83 -6.36
CA PRO A 92 -4.28 -10.58 -5.73
C PRO A 92 -5.16 -10.79 -4.51
N CYS A 93 -5.96 -11.85 -4.49
CA CYS A 93 -6.78 -12.22 -3.34
C CYS A 93 -6.92 -13.73 -3.18
N VAL A 94 -7.18 -14.14 -1.93
CA VAL A 94 -7.58 -15.49 -1.55
C VAL A 94 -9.01 -15.42 -0.97
N PHE A 95 -9.85 -16.36 -1.41
CA PHE A 95 -11.19 -16.55 -0.88
C PHE A 95 -11.07 -17.45 0.37
N PRO A 96 -11.48 -16.96 1.56
CA PRO A 96 -11.27 -17.68 2.83
C PRO A 96 -12.31 -18.79 3.07
N ASP A 97 -12.91 -19.32 2.02
CA ASP A 97 -13.87 -20.43 2.09
C ASP A 97 -13.21 -21.73 2.61
N THR A 98 -13.98 -22.78 2.75
CA THR A 98 -13.46 -24.08 3.19
C THR A 98 -13.66 -25.12 2.11
N PRO A 99 -12.61 -25.55 1.38
CA PRO A 99 -11.20 -25.10 1.49
C PRO A 99 -10.95 -23.71 0.87
N PRO A 100 -9.92 -22.99 1.30
CA PRO A 100 -9.52 -21.74 0.66
C PRO A 100 -9.11 -21.94 -0.80
N TYR A 101 -9.32 -20.92 -1.63
CA TYR A 101 -8.92 -20.95 -3.04
C TYR A 101 -8.58 -19.56 -3.57
N ALA A 102 -7.90 -19.49 -4.72
CA ALA A 102 -7.62 -18.25 -5.43
C ALA A 102 -7.83 -18.43 -6.95
N ASP A 103 -8.13 -17.33 -7.62
CA ASP A 103 -8.22 -17.27 -9.08
C ASP A 103 -6.82 -17.22 -9.73
N GLN A 104 -6.74 -17.49 -11.04
CA GLN A 104 -5.49 -17.50 -11.79
C GLN A 104 -5.07 -16.10 -12.32
N TRP A 105 -5.96 -15.10 -12.27
CA TRP A 105 -5.63 -13.75 -12.69
C TRP A 105 -4.73 -13.05 -11.66
N PHE A 106 -4.04 -12.00 -12.08
CA PHE A 106 -3.14 -11.24 -11.21
C PHE A 106 -3.03 -9.79 -11.65
N TYR A 107 -2.63 -8.95 -10.69
CA TYR A 107 -2.00 -7.66 -10.92
C TYR A 107 -0.57 -7.75 -10.41
N LEU A 108 0.39 -7.23 -11.18
CA LEU A 108 1.80 -7.44 -10.85
C LEU A 108 2.22 -6.70 -9.58
N ASP A 109 1.66 -5.52 -9.31
CA ASP A 109 1.86 -4.81 -8.04
C ASP A 109 1.35 -5.62 -6.83
N TYR A 110 0.22 -6.31 -6.96
CA TYR A 110 -0.28 -7.20 -5.91
C TYR A 110 0.65 -8.39 -5.69
N SER A 111 1.11 -9.03 -6.74
CA SER A 111 2.10 -10.12 -6.61
C SER A 111 3.40 -9.64 -5.96
N LEU A 112 3.89 -8.46 -6.33
CA LEU A 112 5.05 -7.81 -5.73
C LEU A 112 4.82 -7.38 -4.26
N CYS A 113 3.57 -7.11 -3.86
CA CYS A 113 3.23 -6.74 -2.49
C CYS A 113 3.60 -7.84 -1.48
N PHE A 114 3.69 -9.10 -1.91
CA PHE A 114 4.17 -10.19 -1.07
C PHE A 114 5.59 -9.95 -0.52
N VAL A 115 6.46 -9.34 -1.33
CA VAL A 115 7.81 -8.94 -0.88
C VAL A 115 7.73 -7.92 0.25
N LEU A 116 6.81 -6.95 0.11
CA LEU A 116 6.60 -5.91 1.13
C LEU A 116 6.05 -6.52 2.42
N CYS A 117 5.09 -7.45 2.34
CA CYS A 117 4.55 -8.16 3.50
C CYS A 117 5.63 -8.91 4.28
N LEU A 118 6.56 -9.60 3.59
CA LEU A 118 7.66 -10.29 4.26
C LEU A 118 8.68 -9.32 4.88
N ALA A 119 8.98 -8.22 4.18
CA ALA A 119 9.90 -7.21 4.70
C ALA A 119 9.33 -6.50 5.94
N ASP A 120 8.05 -6.10 5.87
CA ASP A 120 7.34 -5.47 6.98
C ASP A 120 7.17 -6.43 8.18
N TYR A 121 6.91 -7.72 7.92
CA TYR A 121 6.85 -8.75 8.96
C TYR A 121 8.19 -8.85 9.71
N LEU A 122 9.29 -9.01 8.97
CA LEU A 122 10.63 -9.08 9.57
C LEU A 122 10.98 -7.82 10.36
N GLU A 123 10.64 -6.65 9.83
CA GLU A 123 10.92 -5.36 10.48
C GLU A 123 10.18 -5.21 11.82
N ASN A 124 8.92 -5.62 11.88
CA ASN A 124 8.08 -5.38 13.05
C ASN A 124 8.12 -6.50 14.08
N THR A 125 8.48 -7.74 13.69
CA THR A 125 8.52 -8.90 14.60
C THR A 125 9.94 -9.34 14.97
N GLY A 126 10.91 -9.09 14.10
CA GLY A 126 12.26 -9.65 14.22
C GLY A 126 12.35 -11.16 13.92
N ASP A 127 11.21 -11.82 13.64
CA ASP A 127 11.17 -13.25 13.30
C ASP A 127 11.65 -13.46 11.86
N LYS A 128 12.78 -14.15 11.71
CA LYS A 128 13.37 -14.50 10.41
C LYS A 128 12.80 -15.77 9.79
N THR A 129 12.10 -16.59 10.59
CA THR A 129 11.69 -17.95 10.17
C THR A 129 10.77 -17.87 8.95
N LEU A 130 9.70 -17.10 9.04
CA LEU A 130 8.74 -16.94 7.95
C LEU A 130 9.37 -16.33 6.68
N PRO A 131 10.13 -15.22 6.75
CA PRO A 131 10.77 -14.65 5.57
C PRO A 131 11.85 -15.55 4.96
N GLU A 132 12.58 -16.33 5.75
CA GLU A 132 13.57 -17.31 5.25
C GLU A 132 12.89 -18.43 4.48
N GLU A 133 11.80 -18.98 5.01
CA GLU A 133 11.01 -20.06 4.39
C GLU A 133 10.40 -19.62 3.06
N LEU A 134 9.81 -18.43 3.02
CA LEU A 134 9.07 -17.93 1.87
C LEU A 134 9.90 -17.04 0.93
N TYR A 135 11.21 -16.88 1.20
CA TYR A 135 12.12 -16.06 0.39
C TYR A 135 12.10 -16.42 -1.09
N GLY A 136 12.04 -17.71 -1.41
CA GLY A 136 12.01 -18.19 -2.79
C GLY A 136 10.79 -17.69 -3.58
N ILE A 137 9.64 -17.56 -2.93
CA ILE A 137 8.44 -17.00 -3.54
C ILE A 137 8.63 -15.50 -3.80
N ALA A 138 9.13 -14.75 -2.81
CA ALA A 138 9.43 -13.32 -2.97
C ALA A 138 10.45 -13.08 -4.10
N LEU A 139 11.50 -13.88 -4.17
CA LEU A 139 12.51 -13.83 -5.23
C LEU A 139 11.87 -14.02 -6.61
N HIS A 140 10.97 -15.00 -6.74
CA HIS A 140 10.30 -15.29 -8.00
C HIS A 140 9.45 -14.10 -8.50
N GLN A 141 8.77 -13.36 -7.61
CA GLN A 141 8.01 -12.17 -8.00
C GLN A 141 8.92 -11.09 -8.62
N ILE A 142 10.10 -10.89 -8.03
CA ILE A 142 11.11 -9.96 -8.57
C ILE A 142 11.64 -10.45 -9.93
N GLU A 143 12.01 -11.73 -10.04
CA GLU A 143 12.58 -12.30 -11.28
C GLU A 143 11.57 -12.30 -12.42
N TYR A 144 10.31 -12.61 -12.15
CA TYR A 144 9.25 -12.49 -13.14
C TYR A 144 9.11 -11.05 -13.62
N THR A 145 9.03 -10.08 -12.70
CA THR A 145 8.89 -8.66 -13.05
C THR A 145 10.07 -8.17 -13.86
N ASP A 146 11.30 -8.56 -13.49
CA ASP A 146 12.52 -8.25 -14.24
C ASP A 146 12.47 -8.83 -15.67
N SER A 147 11.91 -10.04 -15.85
CA SER A 147 11.79 -10.69 -17.16
C SER A 147 10.85 -9.99 -18.12
N VAL A 148 9.84 -9.26 -17.61
CA VAL A 148 8.87 -8.51 -18.41
C VAL A 148 9.18 -7.00 -18.46
N PHE A 149 10.27 -6.58 -17.83
CA PHE A 149 10.76 -5.20 -17.89
C PHE A 149 11.58 -4.97 -19.16
N ASP A 150 11.03 -4.22 -20.12
CA ASP A 150 11.73 -3.76 -21.30
C ASP A 150 12.61 -2.55 -20.96
N ARG A 151 13.90 -2.77 -20.78
CA ARG A 151 14.89 -1.73 -20.45
C ARG A 151 15.04 -0.69 -21.54
N THR A 152 14.83 -1.06 -22.81
CA THR A 152 14.97 -0.15 -23.94
C THR A 152 13.80 0.82 -24.04
N ALA A 153 12.58 0.32 -23.87
CA ALA A 153 11.38 1.14 -23.86
C ALA A 153 11.13 1.83 -22.50
N GLY A 154 11.76 1.31 -21.43
CA GLY A 154 11.54 1.75 -20.06
C GLY A 154 10.10 1.52 -19.62
N ILE A 155 9.58 0.29 -19.84
CA ILE A 155 8.21 -0.11 -19.48
C ILE A 155 8.20 -1.52 -18.93
N ILE A 156 7.22 -1.80 -18.06
CA ILE A 156 6.93 -3.16 -17.59
C ILE A 156 5.70 -3.65 -18.36
N ASN A 157 5.85 -4.76 -19.09
CA ASN A 157 4.84 -5.30 -20.01
C ASN A 157 3.82 -6.20 -19.30
N GLU A 158 3.24 -5.72 -18.20
CA GLU A 158 2.19 -6.43 -17.45
C GLU A 158 1.21 -5.44 -16.80
N GLY A 159 0.05 -5.96 -16.34
CA GLY A 159 -0.98 -5.16 -15.70
C GLY A 159 -0.68 -4.82 -14.24
N PHE A 160 -0.92 -3.57 -13.89
CA PHE A 160 -0.84 -3.06 -12.52
C PHE A 160 -2.20 -2.46 -12.12
N PHE A 161 -2.59 -2.63 -10.86
CA PHE A 161 -3.74 -1.94 -10.30
C PHE A 161 -3.39 -0.49 -9.93
N ILE A 162 -2.38 -0.30 -9.13
CA ILE A 162 -1.89 0.98 -8.56
C ILE A 162 -2.95 1.73 -7.76
N ASP A 163 -4.07 2.07 -8.39
CA ASP A 163 -5.24 2.75 -7.83
C ASP A 163 -6.43 2.64 -8.79
N HIS A 164 -7.64 2.90 -8.30
CA HIS A 164 -8.82 2.99 -9.16
C HIS A 164 -8.69 4.08 -10.22
N GLY A 165 -9.49 3.99 -11.28
CA GLY A 165 -9.53 4.95 -12.36
C GLY A 165 -8.94 4.44 -13.67
N ASN A 166 -9.15 5.22 -14.73
CA ASN A 166 -8.68 4.92 -16.08
C ASN A 166 -7.57 5.92 -16.47
N TYR A 167 -6.32 5.53 -16.34
CA TYR A 167 -5.14 6.33 -16.65
C TYR A 167 -3.96 5.43 -17.00
N ASP A 168 -2.91 5.99 -17.61
CA ASP A 168 -1.67 5.26 -17.90
C ASP A 168 -0.85 5.06 -16.60
N ARG A 169 -0.69 3.80 -16.21
CA ARG A 169 0.00 3.38 -14.98
C ARG A 169 1.50 3.14 -15.17
N GLY A 170 2.03 3.24 -16.39
CA GLY A 170 3.38 2.79 -16.70
C GLY A 170 4.48 3.45 -15.86
N THR A 171 4.38 4.76 -15.64
CA THR A 171 5.35 5.49 -14.80
C THR A 171 5.20 5.17 -13.32
N ALA A 172 3.96 5.04 -12.81
CA ALA A 172 3.70 4.63 -11.45
C ALA A 172 4.20 3.19 -11.20
N ALA A 173 4.04 2.29 -12.16
CA ALA A 173 4.53 0.90 -12.09
C ALA A 173 6.06 0.83 -11.95
N LEU A 174 6.82 1.66 -12.67
CA LEU A 174 8.27 1.75 -12.49
C LEU A 174 8.64 2.19 -11.08
N GLY A 175 7.99 3.24 -10.58
CA GLY A 175 8.23 3.75 -9.22
C GLY A 175 7.87 2.72 -8.14
N TYR A 176 6.73 2.01 -8.31
CA TYR A 176 6.33 0.93 -7.41
C TYR A 176 7.33 -0.23 -7.42
N PHE A 177 7.77 -0.67 -8.60
CA PHE A 177 8.78 -1.75 -8.69
C PHE A 177 10.11 -1.33 -8.04
N ALA A 178 10.55 -0.08 -8.23
CA ALA A 178 11.74 0.44 -7.55
C ALA A 178 11.58 0.41 -6.00
N TYR A 179 10.41 0.80 -5.50
CA TYR A 179 10.08 0.73 -4.07
C TYR A 179 10.16 -0.71 -3.52
N VAL A 180 9.58 -1.67 -4.25
CA VAL A 180 9.63 -3.09 -3.88
C VAL A 180 11.06 -3.64 -3.93
N LEU A 181 11.85 -3.26 -4.95
CA LEU A 181 13.27 -3.66 -5.04
C LEU A 181 14.08 -3.17 -3.83
N ARG A 182 13.84 -1.96 -3.35
CA ARG A 182 14.47 -1.47 -2.11
C ARG A 182 14.11 -2.32 -0.90
N SER A 183 12.85 -2.71 -0.78
CA SER A 183 12.41 -3.61 0.29
C SER A 183 13.03 -5.00 0.16
N MET A 184 13.14 -5.54 -1.07
CA MET A 184 13.80 -6.83 -1.33
C MET A 184 15.31 -6.79 -1.01
N ILE A 185 15.97 -5.68 -1.29
CA ILE A 185 17.38 -5.46 -0.90
C ILE A 185 17.52 -5.51 0.63
N GLY A 186 16.71 -4.73 1.35
CA GLY A 186 16.72 -4.70 2.82
C GLY A 186 16.39 -6.06 3.44
N LEU A 187 15.40 -6.75 2.91
CA LEU A 187 15.03 -8.10 3.32
C LEU A 187 16.21 -9.08 3.14
N SER A 188 16.83 -9.06 1.94
CA SER A 188 17.96 -9.92 1.63
C SER A 188 19.15 -9.68 2.57
N GLU A 189 19.53 -8.43 2.78
CA GLU A 189 20.64 -8.05 3.65
C GLU A 189 20.40 -8.48 5.12
N LYS A 190 19.17 -8.30 5.64
CA LYS A 190 18.79 -8.76 6.99
C LYS A 190 18.82 -10.29 7.15
N LEU A 191 18.55 -11.01 6.06
CA LEU A 191 18.62 -12.48 6.02
C LEU A 191 20.02 -13.01 5.61
N GLY A 192 21.00 -12.12 5.39
CA GLY A 192 22.35 -12.50 4.98
C GLY A 192 22.43 -13.10 3.55
N LYS A 193 21.49 -12.74 2.69
CA LYS A 193 21.41 -13.20 1.30
C LYS A 193 22.01 -12.15 0.33
N PRO A 194 22.55 -12.56 -0.84
CA PRO A 194 23.09 -11.62 -1.83
C PRO A 194 22.02 -10.65 -2.35
N ALA A 195 22.35 -9.36 -2.43
CA ALA A 195 21.45 -8.31 -2.90
C ALA A 195 21.93 -7.60 -4.19
N ASP A 196 23.10 -7.90 -4.71
CA ASP A 196 23.73 -7.16 -5.81
C ASP A 196 22.90 -7.19 -7.10
N LYS A 197 22.24 -8.33 -7.39
CA LYS A 197 21.32 -8.45 -8.54
C LYS A 197 20.18 -7.44 -8.44
N PHE A 198 19.58 -7.30 -7.26
CA PHE A 198 18.45 -6.38 -7.06
C PHE A 198 18.90 -4.91 -7.12
N LYS A 199 20.12 -4.61 -6.65
CA LYS A 199 20.72 -3.27 -6.78
C LYS A 199 20.95 -2.91 -8.25
N ALA A 200 21.37 -3.87 -9.08
CA ALA A 200 21.54 -3.65 -10.51
C ALA A 200 20.19 -3.40 -11.21
N ILE A 201 19.16 -4.22 -10.92
CA ILE A 201 17.80 -4.02 -11.46
C ILE A 201 17.23 -2.67 -11.01
N LEU A 202 17.41 -2.29 -9.74
CA LEU A 202 16.96 -1.01 -9.21
C LEU A 202 17.59 0.18 -9.96
N ASN A 203 18.88 0.10 -10.29
CA ASN A 203 19.53 1.14 -11.07
C ASN A 203 18.92 1.28 -12.47
N ASP A 204 18.63 0.18 -13.15
CA ASP A 204 17.99 0.18 -14.46
C ASP A 204 16.57 0.76 -14.40
N VAL A 205 15.77 0.34 -13.41
CA VAL A 205 14.41 0.83 -13.19
C VAL A 205 14.40 2.32 -12.86
N ASN A 206 15.30 2.78 -11.98
CA ASN A 206 15.41 4.19 -11.64
C ASN A 206 15.86 5.05 -12.83
N ALA A 207 16.78 4.54 -13.66
CA ALA A 207 17.17 5.24 -14.91
C ALA A 207 15.97 5.38 -15.86
N ALA A 208 15.17 4.31 -16.04
CA ALA A 208 13.95 4.33 -16.83
C ALA A 208 12.92 5.31 -16.25
N LEU A 209 12.70 5.30 -14.93
CA LEU A 209 11.80 6.23 -14.26
C LEU A 209 12.23 7.68 -14.44
N LEU A 210 13.50 8.01 -14.18
CA LEU A 210 14.02 9.36 -14.31
C LEU A 210 13.90 9.89 -15.75
N SER A 211 13.96 9.03 -16.77
CA SER A 211 13.73 9.42 -18.17
C SER A 211 12.29 9.90 -18.47
N LYS A 212 11.33 9.62 -17.56
CA LYS A 212 9.94 10.08 -17.69
C LYS A 212 9.72 11.47 -17.09
N ARG A 213 10.76 12.10 -16.52
CA ARG A 213 10.65 13.43 -15.92
C ARG A 213 10.59 14.50 -17.00
N ASP A 214 9.51 15.26 -17.04
CA ASP A 214 9.35 16.38 -17.98
C ASP A 214 10.26 17.56 -17.58
N GLY A 215 11.05 18.03 -18.49
CA GLY A 215 12.03 19.10 -18.24
C GLY A 215 11.42 20.48 -17.97
N LYS A 216 10.14 20.71 -18.34
CA LYS A 216 9.46 22.00 -18.13
C LYS A 216 8.76 22.07 -16.78
N THR A 217 7.96 21.06 -16.48
CA THR A 217 7.21 20.97 -15.22
C THR A 217 8.05 20.40 -14.09
N GLY A 218 9.02 19.53 -14.41
CA GLY A 218 9.78 18.75 -13.44
C GLY A 218 8.99 17.58 -12.86
N LEU A 219 7.76 17.34 -13.34
CA LEU A 219 6.89 16.22 -12.93
C LEU A 219 7.14 15.01 -13.82
N PHE A 220 6.73 13.84 -13.33
CA PHE A 220 6.82 12.59 -14.10
C PHE A 220 5.57 12.41 -14.96
N THR A 221 5.77 12.04 -16.22
CA THR A 221 4.71 11.87 -17.21
C THR A 221 4.58 10.43 -17.64
N ALA A 222 3.38 10.01 -17.97
CA ALA A 222 3.11 8.76 -18.64
C ALA A 222 3.49 8.85 -20.14
N LYS A 223 3.46 7.72 -20.86
CA LYS A 223 3.82 7.65 -22.29
C LYS A 223 2.94 8.56 -23.17
N ASN A 224 1.67 8.71 -22.82
CA ASN A 224 0.71 9.57 -23.51
C ASN A 224 0.80 11.06 -23.08
N GLY A 225 1.72 11.41 -22.18
CA GLY A 225 1.89 12.76 -21.65
C GLY A 225 1.02 13.09 -20.44
N GLU A 226 0.21 12.15 -19.96
CA GLU A 226 -0.58 12.31 -18.72
C GLU A 226 0.32 12.54 -17.52
N ILE A 227 -0.14 13.40 -16.61
CA ILE A 227 0.44 13.61 -15.28
C ILE A 227 -0.58 13.17 -14.26
N SER A 228 -0.22 12.22 -13.40
CA SER A 228 -1.07 11.71 -12.34
C SER A 228 -0.41 11.85 -10.97
N TRP A 229 -1.20 11.99 -9.92
CA TRP A 229 -0.71 11.95 -8.55
C TRP A 229 0.03 10.64 -8.26
N GLN A 230 -0.48 9.52 -8.75
CA GLN A 230 0.09 8.19 -8.54
C GLN A 230 1.52 8.09 -9.08
N SER A 231 1.78 8.65 -10.27
CA SER A 231 3.13 8.67 -10.85
C SER A 231 4.11 9.47 -10.00
N GLN A 232 3.69 10.61 -9.44
CA GLN A 232 4.55 11.44 -8.59
C GLN A 232 4.84 10.77 -7.24
N VAL A 233 3.81 10.19 -6.61
CA VAL A 233 3.95 9.50 -5.33
C VAL A 233 4.89 8.30 -5.43
N TRP A 234 4.73 7.47 -6.46
CA TRP A 234 5.61 6.32 -6.64
C TRP A 234 7.02 6.73 -7.06
N ALA A 235 7.18 7.81 -7.81
CA ALA A 235 8.49 8.38 -8.09
C ALA A 235 9.18 8.89 -6.81
N ALA A 236 8.43 9.53 -5.92
CA ALA A 236 8.92 9.98 -4.61
C ALA A 236 9.41 8.81 -3.74
N LEU A 237 8.70 7.68 -3.74
CA LEU A 237 9.02 6.48 -2.94
C LEU A 237 10.08 5.58 -3.59
N SER A 238 10.37 5.74 -4.87
CA SER A 238 11.28 4.88 -5.63
C SER A 238 12.72 4.85 -5.11
N GLY A 239 13.15 5.93 -4.44
CA GLY A 239 14.56 6.15 -4.06
C GLY A 239 15.44 6.62 -5.21
N ALA A 240 14.88 6.99 -6.36
CA ALA A 240 15.59 7.63 -7.47
C ALA A 240 15.92 9.09 -7.17
N LEU A 241 15.19 9.72 -6.25
CA LEU A 241 15.35 11.09 -5.80
C LEU A 241 15.89 11.11 -4.36
N ASN A 242 16.72 12.10 -4.03
CA ASN A 242 17.08 12.36 -2.64
C ASN A 242 15.93 13.05 -1.89
N CYS A 243 16.08 13.24 -0.58
CA CYS A 243 15.03 13.81 0.28
C CYS A 243 14.58 15.22 -0.18
N GLU A 244 15.51 16.09 -0.58
CA GLU A 244 15.19 17.44 -1.05
C GLU A 244 14.49 17.43 -2.41
N GLU A 245 14.94 16.60 -3.36
CA GLU A 245 14.30 16.42 -4.64
C GLU A 245 12.88 15.84 -4.50
N THR A 246 12.69 14.92 -3.55
CA THR A 246 11.40 14.34 -3.21
C THR A 246 10.45 15.41 -2.66
N ARG A 247 10.92 16.25 -1.74
CA ARG A 247 10.16 17.39 -1.21
C ARG A 247 9.69 18.30 -2.34
N VAL A 248 10.64 18.76 -3.17
CA VAL A 248 10.36 19.65 -4.31
C VAL A 248 9.36 18.99 -5.28
N LEU A 249 9.46 17.68 -5.52
CA LEU A 249 8.50 16.96 -6.35
C LEU A 249 7.10 17.00 -5.76
N LEU A 250 6.95 16.70 -4.47
CA LEU A 250 5.63 16.67 -3.80
C LEU A 250 5.01 18.06 -3.70
N GLU A 251 5.78 19.11 -3.39
CA GLU A 251 5.33 20.50 -3.38
C GLU A 251 4.83 20.94 -4.77
N LYS A 252 5.63 20.68 -5.82
CA LYS A 252 5.22 20.95 -7.21
C LYS A 252 3.99 20.17 -7.64
N THR A 253 3.85 18.94 -7.18
CA THR A 253 2.67 18.11 -7.47
C THR A 253 1.41 18.73 -6.86
N ALA A 254 1.51 19.18 -5.60
CA ALA A 254 0.41 19.85 -4.92
C ALA A 254 0.05 21.19 -5.59
N GLU A 255 1.05 21.97 -6.02
CA GLU A 255 0.85 23.23 -6.73
C GLU A 255 0.23 23.02 -8.13
N TYR A 256 0.76 22.06 -8.89
CA TYR A 256 0.27 21.71 -10.24
C TYR A 256 -1.13 21.10 -10.19
N ASN A 257 -1.42 20.32 -9.14
CA ASN A 257 -2.68 19.63 -8.88
C ASN A 257 -3.18 18.85 -10.10
N PRO A 258 -2.51 17.75 -10.49
CA PRO A 258 -2.88 16.95 -11.66
C PRO A 258 -4.36 16.56 -11.66
N GLU A 259 -5.02 16.59 -12.81
CA GLU A 259 -6.43 16.20 -12.98
C GLU A 259 -6.69 14.72 -12.60
N ILE A 260 -5.67 13.87 -12.75
CA ILE A 260 -5.74 12.47 -12.33
C ILE A 260 -5.36 12.40 -10.84
N HIS A 261 -6.38 12.44 -9.99
CA HIS A 261 -6.25 12.41 -8.53
C HIS A 261 -6.09 10.99 -7.97
N MET A 262 -5.62 10.92 -6.73
CA MET A 262 -5.72 9.68 -5.92
C MET A 262 -7.20 9.43 -5.63
N SER A 263 -7.67 8.20 -5.90
CA SER A 263 -9.09 7.85 -5.80
C SER A 263 -9.43 7.08 -4.53
N SER A 264 -8.41 6.61 -3.81
CA SER A 264 -8.59 5.78 -2.62
C SER A 264 -7.71 6.20 -1.45
N PRO A 265 -8.16 5.96 -0.21
CA PRO A 265 -7.30 6.05 0.97
C PRO A 265 -6.07 5.13 0.89
N PHE A 266 -6.16 4.01 0.14
CA PHE A 266 -5.04 3.13 -0.16
C PHE A 266 -3.88 3.90 -0.81
N MET A 267 -4.14 4.64 -1.90
CA MET A 267 -3.11 5.43 -2.56
C MET A 267 -2.67 6.63 -1.71
N THR A 268 -3.59 7.20 -0.95
CA THR A 268 -3.30 8.27 0.00
C THR A 268 -2.30 7.86 1.09
N HIS A 269 -2.33 6.59 1.54
CA HIS A 269 -1.32 6.07 2.45
C HIS A 269 0.10 6.26 1.90
N TYR A 270 0.34 5.90 0.65
CA TYR A 270 1.66 6.03 0.04
C TYR A 270 2.09 7.49 -0.18
N TYR A 271 1.14 8.37 -0.44
CA TYR A 271 1.42 9.81 -0.45
C TYR A 271 1.88 10.31 0.92
N LEU A 272 1.21 9.91 1.99
CA LEU A 272 1.60 10.27 3.36
C LEU A 272 2.96 9.65 3.73
N GLU A 273 3.22 8.39 3.33
CA GLU A 273 4.52 7.75 3.51
C GLU A 273 5.64 8.55 2.81
N ALA A 274 5.39 9.02 1.58
CA ALA A 274 6.33 9.87 0.86
C ALA A 274 6.60 11.19 1.58
N LEU A 275 5.57 11.85 2.11
CA LEU A 275 5.72 13.09 2.91
C LEU A 275 6.56 12.84 4.17
N TYR A 276 6.26 11.80 4.94
CA TYR A 276 7.05 11.47 6.13
C TYR A 276 8.51 11.14 5.78
N SER A 277 8.74 10.40 4.69
CA SER A 277 10.09 9.98 4.29
C SER A 277 11.02 11.13 3.92
N CYS A 278 10.48 12.28 3.50
CA CYS A 278 11.26 13.47 3.15
C CYS A 278 11.16 14.60 4.20
N GLY A 279 10.69 14.30 5.42
CA GLY A 279 10.64 15.23 6.54
C GLY A 279 9.48 16.23 6.52
N MET A 280 8.43 16.00 5.72
CA MET A 280 7.22 16.83 5.65
C MET A 280 6.12 16.32 6.60
N ALA A 281 6.49 15.97 7.83
CA ALA A 281 5.58 15.37 8.81
C ALA A 281 4.40 16.29 9.19
N GLU A 282 4.61 17.60 9.24
CA GLU A 282 3.55 18.58 9.53
C GLU A 282 2.49 18.57 8.42
N THR A 283 2.92 18.65 7.15
CA THR A 283 2.05 18.55 5.98
C THR A 283 1.26 17.24 5.96
N ALA A 284 1.93 16.12 6.28
CA ALA A 284 1.27 14.81 6.37
C ALA A 284 0.18 14.79 7.46
N ASN A 285 0.50 15.30 8.66
CA ASN A 285 -0.47 15.37 9.76
C ASN A 285 -1.67 16.28 9.44
N GLU A 286 -1.44 17.41 8.78
CA GLU A 286 -2.52 18.29 8.33
C GLU A 286 -3.41 17.62 7.29
N TYR A 287 -2.80 16.88 6.36
CA TYR A 287 -3.56 16.10 5.37
C TYR A 287 -4.41 15.01 6.05
N ILE A 288 -3.83 14.26 6.99
CA ILE A 288 -4.57 13.25 7.78
C ILE A 288 -5.78 13.89 8.47
N LYS A 289 -5.58 15.02 9.17
CA LYS A 289 -6.67 15.74 9.85
C LYS A 289 -7.76 16.22 8.90
N SER A 290 -7.36 16.74 7.75
CA SER A 290 -8.30 17.23 6.73
C SER A 290 -9.11 16.08 6.14
N TYR A 291 -8.46 15.04 5.63
CA TYR A 291 -9.10 13.97 4.89
C TYR A 291 -9.91 13.03 5.81
N TRP A 292 -9.27 12.43 6.82
CA TRP A 292 -9.98 11.55 7.76
C TRP A 292 -10.89 12.27 8.73
N GLY A 293 -10.57 13.53 9.06
CA GLY A 293 -11.50 14.40 9.80
C GLY A 293 -12.79 14.66 9.02
N ALA A 294 -12.72 14.80 7.70
CA ALA A 294 -13.91 14.91 6.86
C ALA A 294 -14.75 13.63 6.84
N ILE A 295 -14.11 12.44 6.86
CA ILE A 295 -14.80 11.15 7.00
C ILE A 295 -15.61 11.11 8.30
N ILE A 296 -15.01 11.51 9.43
CA ILE A 296 -15.70 11.60 10.72
C ILE A 296 -16.84 12.59 10.68
N ASN A 297 -16.62 13.77 10.10
CA ASN A 297 -17.64 14.82 9.99
C ASN A 297 -18.80 14.41 9.09
N ALA A 298 -18.58 13.53 8.12
CA ALA A 298 -19.62 12.91 7.29
C ALA A 298 -20.43 11.83 8.04
N GLY A 299 -20.08 11.53 9.29
CA GLY A 299 -20.83 10.62 10.16
C GLY A 299 -20.39 9.15 10.07
N PHE A 300 -19.23 8.84 9.47
CA PHE A 300 -18.67 7.50 9.47
C PHE A 300 -18.07 7.15 10.83
N ASP A 301 -18.30 5.94 11.29
CA ASP A 301 -17.68 5.33 12.48
C ASP A 301 -16.57 4.33 12.15
N CYS A 302 -16.42 4.03 10.85
CA CYS A 302 -15.32 3.27 10.24
C CYS A 302 -14.80 4.03 9.00
N CYS A 303 -13.62 3.65 8.52
CA CYS A 303 -13.02 4.23 7.30
C CYS A 303 -13.64 3.57 6.06
N PRO A 304 -14.19 4.33 5.09
CA PRO A 304 -14.77 3.78 3.87
C PRO A 304 -13.69 3.38 2.85
N GLU A 305 -14.08 2.55 1.88
CA GLU A 305 -13.25 2.09 0.76
C GLU A 305 -12.72 3.26 -0.10
N CYS A 306 -13.60 4.19 -0.43
CA CYS A 306 -13.32 5.41 -1.17
C CYS A 306 -14.02 6.58 -0.48
N PHE A 307 -13.38 7.74 -0.52
CA PHE A 307 -13.96 8.95 0.03
C PHE A 307 -13.44 10.16 -0.75
N ASP A 308 -14.33 11.09 -1.05
CA ASP A 308 -14.01 12.41 -1.61
C ASP A 308 -14.66 13.48 -0.75
N ILE A 309 -13.88 14.44 -0.29
CA ILE A 309 -14.35 15.54 0.58
C ILE A 309 -15.47 16.34 -0.09
N THR A 310 -15.50 16.39 -1.41
CA THR A 310 -16.47 17.17 -2.21
C THR A 310 -17.66 16.35 -2.67
N ASN A 311 -17.60 15.01 -2.59
CA ASN A 311 -18.62 14.09 -3.08
C ASN A 311 -18.69 12.82 -2.21
N ASP A 312 -19.57 12.80 -1.26
CA ASP A 312 -19.81 11.66 -0.34
C ASP A 312 -20.35 10.40 -1.03
N ARG A 313 -20.67 10.48 -2.32
CA ARG A 313 -21.15 9.37 -3.17
C ARG A 313 -20.11 8.88 -4.17
N VAL A 314 -18.85 9.28 -3.99
CA VAL A 314 -17.79 8.77 -4.85
C VAL A 314 -17.71 7.25 -4.81
N THR A 315 -17.55 6.64 -5.97
CA THR A 315 -17.44 5.19 -6.11
C THR A 315 -16.60 4.83 -7.32
N PRO A 316 -15.71 3.84 -7.24
CA PRO A 316 -15.07 3.25 -8.40
C PRO A 316 -16.01 2.32 -9.18
N TYR A 317 -17.21 2.07 -8.63
CA TYR A 317 -18.24 1.21 -9.20
C TYR A 317 -19.34 2.03 -9.86
N SER A 318 -20.15 1.40 -10.68
CA SER A 318 -21.30 2.06 -11.32
C SER A 318 -22.41 2.49 -10.36
N ASN A 319 -22.38 2.00 -9.12
CA ASN A 319 -23.41 2.23 -8.11
C ASN A 319 -22.78 2.47 -6.73
N PRO A 320 -23.02 3.63 -6.08
CA PRO A 320 -22.49 3.94 -4.75
C PRO A 320 -22.91 2.94 -3.66
N VAL A 321 -24.04 2.25 -3.82
CA VAL A 321 -24.48 1.19 -2.88
C VAL A 321 -23.47 0.04 -2.79
N LEU A 322 -22.61 -0.12 -3.79
CA LEU A 322 -21.56 -1.12 -3.80
C LEU A 322 -20.34 -0.72 -2.94
N ASN A 323 -20.16 0.55 -2.60
CA ASN A 323 -19.07 0.98 -1.73
C ASN A 323 -19.15 0.29 -0.36
N SER A 324 -18.00 -0.03 0.19
CA SER A 324 -17.85 -0.43 1.58
C SER A 324 -17.71 0.81 2.46
N ALA A 325 -18.55 0.93 3.49
CA ALA A 325 -18.44 1.99 4.50
C ALA A 325 -17.43 1.63 5.61
N CYS A 326 -16.94 0.39 5.60
CA CYS A 326 -15.88 -0.10 6.45
C CYS A 326 -14.92 -0.91 5.57
N HIS A 327 -13.69 -0.42 5.38
CA HIS A 327 -12.70 -1.04 4.50
C HIS A 327 -11.30 -0.79 5.05
N ALA A 328 -10.59 -1.85 5.39
CA ALA A 328 -9.43 -1.73 6.25
C ALA A 328 -8.16 -1.20 5.56
N TRP A 329 -8.07 -1.17 4.23
CA TRP A 329 -6.96 -0.46 3.58
C TRP A 329 -6.94 1.04 3.89
N SER A 330 -8.04 1.56 4.43
CA SER A 330 -8.21 2.98 4.79
C SER A 330 -7.83 3.30 6.23
N CYS A 331 -7.45 2.31 7.04
CA CYS A 331 -7.18 2.51 8.48
C CYS A 331 -5.74 2.95 8.80
N THR A 332 -4.91 3.17 7.79
CA THR A 332 -3.47 3.42 7.96
C THR A 332 -3.04 4.72 8.65
N PRO A 333 -3.87 5.76 8.82
CA PRO A 333 -3.50 6.87 9.70
C PRO A 333 -3.11 6.43 11.10
N SER A 334 -3.75 5.38 11.65
CA SER A 334 -3.36 4.84 12.95
C SER A 334 -1.89 4.41 13.00
N TYR A 335 -1.39 3.74 11.96
CA TYR A 335 0.03 3.40 11.83
C TYR A 335 0.91 4.65 11.72
N LEU A 336 0.56 5.56 10.80
CA LEU A 336 1.37 6.75 10.52
C LEU A 336 1.47 7.69 11.73
N ILE A 337 0.37 7.91 12.44
CA ILE A 337 0.33 8.72 13.67
C ILE A 337 1.18 8.10 14.78
N ARG A 338 1.14 6.79 14.92
CA ARG A 338 1.86 6.04 15.97
C ARG A 338 3.35 5.94 15.69
N LYS A 339 3.76 5.78 14.42
CA LYS A 339 5.16 5.69 13.98
C LYS A 339 5.79 7.06 13.71
N GLY A 340 5.06 8.00 13.15
CA GLY A 340 5.59 9.32 12.74
C GLY A 340 5.98 10.26 13.90
N LYS A 341 5.89 9.80 15.14
CA LYS A 341 6.31 10.54 16.35
C LYS A 341 7.72 10.18 16.83
N SER A 342 8.39 9.28 16.15
CA SER A 342 9.74 8.84 16.50
C SER A 342 10.82 9.61 15.75
#